data_3c73907c621606eef118283b3a37f661
#
_entry.id   3c73907c621606eef118283b3a37f661
#
_cell.length_a   1.000
_cell.length_b   1.000
_cell.length_c   1.000
_cell.angle_alpha   90.00
_cell.angle_beta   90.00
_cell.angle_gamma   90.00
#
_symmetry.space_group_name_H-M   'P 1'
#
loop_
_entity.id
_entity.type
_entity.pdbx_description
1 polymer ?
#
loop_
_entity_poly.entity_id
_entity_poly.type
_entity_poly.pdbx_seq_one_letter_code
_entity_poly.pdbx_strand_id
1 'polypeptide(L)'
;DGKIAKPRQLHNSHWGLVCPAETPEGQACGLVKNLSLMTYVSVGTPAGPIIEYLYQRAVEIIEEYDPKTNPNATKVFVNGQWIGVTRDAASLHETILNLRRHDTLSFEISLIRDVRAREFRIFTDCGRVMRPVFVVDNAPGENQGKLMFKREHVDRLQADNEIDTTGISEEDRDKVVFGWTGLVASGVVEYLDAEEEEMTMIAMSPEDLDEHRAMRQGHTIVEDTSDPHRRFKSKPNPAILQYTHSE
;
A
#
# COMPACT_ATOMS: atom_id res chain seq x y z
N ASP A 1 -11.95 1.62 -34.58
CA ASP A 1 -11.09 0.55 -35.09
C ASP A 1 -9.62 0.80 -34.83
N GLY A 2 -9.24 0.50 -33.80
CA GLY A 2 -8.19 0.73 -32.92
C GLY A 2 -6.78 0.29 -33.26
N LYS A 3 -6.07 1.03 -34.05
CA LYS A 3 -4.60 0.98 -34.13
C LYS A 3 -3.94 1.98 -33.15
N ILE A 4 -4.63 2.36 -32.08
CA ILE A 4 -4.07 3.25 -31.05
C ILE A 4 -3.04 2.45 -30.25
N ALA A 5 -1.80 2.88 -30.29
CA ALA A 5 -0.69 2.17 -29.64
C ALA A 5 -0.66 2.34 -28.12
N LYS A 6 -1.07 3.49 -27.59
CA LYS A 6 -0.92 3.84 -26.18
C LYS A 6 -1.60 2.88 -25.18
N PRO A 7 -2.86 2.45 -25.36
CA PRO A 7 -3.49 1.49 -24.42
C PRO A 7 -2.89 0.08 -24.51
N ARG A 8 -2.08 -0.22 -25.52
CA ARG A 8 -1.42 -1.50 -25.74
C ARG A 8 -0.04 -1.58 -25.10
N GLN A 9 0.49 -0.45 -24.66
CA GLN A 9 1.82 -0.36 -24.06
C GLN A 9 1.78 -0.83 -22.60
N LEU A 10 2.89 -1.41 -22.16
CA LEU A 10 3.12 -1.71 -20.75
C LEU A 10 3.31 -0.40 -19.98
N HIS A 11 2.53 -0.18 -18.95
CA HIS A 11 2.60 1.00 -18.09
C HIS A 11 3.31 0.68 -16.77
N ASN A 12 3.98 1.64 -16.17
CA ASN A 12 4.69 1.45 -14.90
C ASN A 12 3.76 1.03 -13.75
N SER A 13 2.50 1.47 -13.76
CA SER A 13 1.48 1.08 -12.78
C SER A 13 1.11 -0.40 -12.82
N HIS A 14 1.52 -1.13 -13.85
CA HIS A 14 1.31 -2.58 -13.96
C HIS A 14 2.29 -3.41 -13.10
N TRP A 15 3.30 -2.79 -12.50
CA TRP A 15 4.28 -3.48 -11.70
C TRP A 15 3.64 -4.33 -10.60
N GLY A 16 3.92 -5.63 -10.61
CA GLY A 16 3.37 -6.60 -9.64
C GLY A 16 1.87 -6.88 -9.73
N LEU A 17 1.15 -6.22 -10.63
CA LEU A 17 -0.30 -6.38 -10.82
C LEU A 17 -0.65 -7.11 -12.11
N VAL A 18 0.08 -6.83 -13.18
CA VAL A 18 -0.15 -7.40 -14.51
C VAL A 18 1.15 -8.06 -15.02
N CYS A 19 1.03 -9.25 -15.59
CA CYS A 19 2.16 -9.91 -16.21
C CYS A 19 2.73 -9.08 -17.36
N PRO A 20 4.03 -8.75 -17.35
CA PRO A 20 4.61 -7.90 -18.39
C PRO A 20 4.82 -8.62 -19.74
N ALA A 21 4.75 -9.94 -19.74
CA ALA A 21 5.11 -10.77 -20.89
C ALA A 21 3.89 -11.45 -21.54
N GLU A 22 2.89 -11.84 -20.77
CA GLU A 22 1.77 -12.61 -21.27
C GLU A 22 0.69 -11.72 -21.87
N THR A 23 0.62 -11.72 -23.20
CA THR A 23 -0.43 -11.05 -24.00
C THR A 23 -0.58 -11.74 -25.34
N PRO A 24 -1.77 -11.77 -25.94
CA PRO A 24 -1.96 -12.33 -27.28
C PRO A 24 -1.15 -11.62 -28.36
N GLU A 25 -0.77 -12.35 -29.37
CA GLU A 25 -0.24 -11.79 -30.61
C GLU A 25 -1.34 -11.29 -31.54
N GLY A 26 -1.07 -10.24 -32.29
CA GLY A 26 -1.98 -9.71 -33.30
C GLY A 26 -2.91 -8.59 -32.82
N GLN A 27 -4.18 -8.68 -33.18
CA GLN A 27 -5.14 -7.58 -32.98
C GLN A 27 -5.41 -7.23 -31.52
N ALA A 28 -5.37 -8.21 -30.63
CA ALA A 28 -5.62 -8.04 -29.20
C ALA A 28 -4.34 -7.80 -28.37
N CYS A 29 -3.20 -7.65 -29.02
CA CYS A 29 -1.91 -7.45 -28.33
C CYS A 29 -1.95 -6.25 -27.38
N GLY A 30 -1.61 -6.47 -26.11
CA GLY A 30 -1.58 -5.46 -25.05
C GLY A 30 -2.96 -5.07 -24.49
N LEU A 31 -4.06 -5.45 -25.12
CA LEU A 31 -5.43 -5.19 -24.62
C LEU A 31 -5.92 -6.29 -23.68
N VAL A 32 -5.60 -7.53 -23.99
CA VAL A 32 -5.85 -8.67 -23.11
C VAL A 32 -4.65 -8.84 -22.22
N LYS A 33 -4.86 -8.80 -20.91
CA LYS A 33 -3.84 -8.84 -19.88
C LYS A 33 -4.07 -9.99 -18.92
N ASN A 34 -3.00 -10.48 -18.33
CA ASN A 34 -3.04 -11.53 -17.33
C ASN A 34 -2.57 -10.95 -15.98
N LEU A 35 -3.22 -11.36 -14.90
CA LEU A 35 -2.84 -10.94 -13.55
C LEU A 35 -1.53 -11.59 -13.11
N SER A 36 -0.72 -10.86 -12.34
CA SER A 36 0.44 -11.43 -11.68
C SER A 36 0.05 -12.40 -10.58
N LEU A 37 0.96 -13.31 -10.17
CA LEU A 37 0.64 -14.41 -9.26
C LEU A 37 0.22 -13.97 -7.86
N MET A 38 0.77 -12.86 -7.35
CA MET A 38 0.45 -12.32 -6.02
C MET A 38 -0.67 -11.28 -6.03
N THR A 39 -1.28 -11.06 -7.17
CA THR A 39 -2.32 -10.05 -7.33
C THR A 39 -3.60 -10.49 -6.63
N TYR A 40 -4.21 -9.55 -5.93
CA TYR A 40 -5.51 -9.69 -5.29
C TYR A 40 -6.52 -8.72 -5.91
N VAL A 41 -7.73 -9.18 -6.15
CA VAL A 41 -8.84 -8.34 -6.62
C VAL A 41 -9.82 -8.13 -5.48
N SER A 42 -10.11 -6.88 -5.14
CA SER A 42 -10.98 -6.55 -4.01
C SER A 42 -12.41 -7.04 -4.23
N VAL A 43 -13.00 -7.59 -3.17
CA VAL A 43 -14.40 -8.03 -3.14
C VAL A 43 -15.34 -6.87 -2.83
N GLY A 44 -14.85 -5.92 -2.05
CA GLY A 44 -15.58 -4.74 -1.62
C GLY A 44 -16.15 -4.87 -0.20
N THR A 45 -16.25 -3.73 0.46
CA THR A 45 -16.82 -3.59 1.81
C THR A 45 -17.79 -2.41 1.86
N PRO A 46 -18.79 -2.42 2.77
CA PRO A 46 -19.71 -1.29 2.92
C PRO A 46 -18.98 -0.01 3.34
N ALA A 47 -19.30 1.10 2.71
CA ALA A 47 -18.72 2.41 3.03
C ALA A 47 -19.41 3.11 4.22
N GLY A 48 -20.63 2.72 4.57
CA GLY A 48 -21.44 3.37 5.62
C GLY A 48 -20.72 3.55 6.95
N PRO A 49 -20.17 2.51 7.55
CA PRO A 49 -19.46 2.62 8.83
C PRO A 49 -18.28 3.59 8.81
N ILE A 50 -17.56 3.66 7.68
CA ILE A 50 -16.41 4.58 7.50
C ILE A 50 -16.91 6.02 7.43
N ILE A 51 -17.98 6.27 6.69
CA ILE A 51 -18.58 7.60 6.55
C ILE A 51 -19.07 8.11 7.92
N GLU A 52 -19.75 7.27 8.70
CA GLU A 52 -20.18 7.62 10.05
C GLU A 52 -19.00 7.94 10.97
N TYR A 53 -17.95 7.13 10.92
CA TYR A 53 -16.74 7.37 11.68
C TYR A 53 -16.09 8.71 11.33
N LEU A 54 -16.01 9.05 10.04
CA LEU A 54 -15.44 10.31 9.57
C LEU A 54 -16.22 11.52 10.09
N TYR A 55 -17.55 11.49 10.03
CA TYR A 55 -18.39 12.58 10.52
C TYR A 55 -18.29 12.76 12.03
N GLN A 56 -18.11 11.69 12.78
CA GLN A 56 -17.99 11.77 14.23
C GLN A 56 -16.65 12.31 14.72
N ARG A 57 -15.59 12.17 13.92
CA ARG A 57 -14.22 12.37 14.42
C ARG A 57 -13.47 13.55 13.84
N ALA A 58 -13.54 13.79 12.53
CA ALA A 58 -12.55 14.66 11.93
C ALA A 58 -13.01 15.40 10.66
N VAL A 59 -14.19 15.12 10.16
CA VAL A 59 -14.66 15.67 8.88
C VAL A 59 -15.83 16.62 9.11
N GLU A 60 -15.66 17.87 8.66
CA GLU A 60 -16.74 18.83 8.57
C GLU A 60 -17.61 18.51 7.35
N ILE A 61 -18.93 18.49 7.52
CA ILE A 61 -19.85 18.27 6.40
C ILE A 61 -19.79 19.43 5.41
N ILE A 62 -20.10 19.12 4.15
CA ILE A 62 -19.97 20.07 3.03
C ILE A 62 -20.82 21.35 3.28
N GLU A 63 -22.00 21.18 3.85
CA GLU A 63 -22.95 22.26 4.11
C GLU A 63 -22.42 23.30 5.11
N GLU A 64 -21.55 22.89 6.01
CA GLU A 64 -20.92 23.77 7.01
C GLU A 64 -19.58 24.34 6.54
N TYR A 65 -19.06 23.87 5.43
CA TYR A 65 -17.77 24.29 4.91
C TYR A 65 -17.84 25.68 4.25
N ASP A 66 -17.05 26.60 4.76
CA ASP A 66 -16.82 27.91 4.14
C ASP A 66 -15.39 28.02 3.60
N PRO A 67 -15.22 28.08 2.26
CA PRO A 67 -13.90 28.22 1.64
C PRO A 67 -13.13 29.48 2.05
N LYS A 68 -13.82 30.53 2.50
CA LYS A 68 -13.17 31.76 2.92
C LYS A 68 -12.48 31.62 4.28
N THR A 69 -13.10 30.89 5.19
CA THR A 69 -12.56 30.63 6.53
C THR A 69 -11.46 29.58 6.54
N ASN A 70 -11.57 28.57 5.67
CA ASN A 70 -10.63 27.45 5.57
C ASN A 70 -10.14 27.23 4.14
N PRO A 71 -9.29 28.10 3.57
CA PRO A 71 -8.83 27.95 2.19
C PRO A 71 -7.89 26.74 2.00
N ASN A 72 -7.29 26.24 3.09
CA ASN A 72 -6.31 25.16 3.07
C ASN A 72 -6.89 23.79 3.49
N ALA A 73 -8.20 23.68 3.66
CA ALA A 73 -8.84 22.43 4.02
C ALA A 73 -8.66 21.37 2.94
N THR A 74 -8.46 20.13 3.38
CA THR A 74 -8.36 18.97 2.49
C THR A 74 -9.74 18.36 2.27
N LYS A 75 -10.11 18.14 1.02
CA LYS A 75 -11.36 17.50 0.64
C LYS A 75 -11.28 16.00 0.95
N VAL A 76 -12.35 15.45 1.50
CA VAL A 76 -12.47 14.02 1.80
C VAL A 76 -13.47 13.38 0.88
N PHE A 77 -13.04 12.32 0.18
CA PHE A 77 -13.85 11.54 -0.73
C PHE A 77 -13.94 10.09 -0.26
N VAL A 78 -15.11 9.52 -0.34
CA VAL A 78 -15.31 8.08 -0.15
C VAL A 78 -16.01 7.52 -1.39
N ASN A 79 -15.34 6.58 -2.07
CA ASN A 79 -15.81 6.00 -3.33
C ASN A 79 -16.22 7.04 -4.39
N GLY A 80 -15.46 8.12 -4.47
CA GLY A 80 -15.71 9.22 -5.41
C GLY A 80 -16.76 10.25 -4.97
N GLN A 81 -17.43 10.03 -3.85
CA GLN A 81 -18.39 10.98 -3.29
C GLN A 81 -17.66 11.96 -2.35
N TRP A 82 -17.83 13.24 -2.58
CA TRP A 82 -17.30 14.27 -1.68
C TRP A 82 -18.14 14.34 -0.40
N ILE A 83 -17.55 13.88 0.70
CA ILE A 83 -18.24 13.79 2.00
C ILE A 83 -18.13 15.08 2.78
N GLY A 84 -16.94 15.69 2.76
CA GLY A 84 -16.68 16.87 3.55
C GLY A 84 -15.24 17.31 3.43
N VAL A 85 -14.77 18.03 4.42
CA VAL A 85 -13.41 18.56 4.48
C VAL A 85 -12.79 18.28 5.85
N THR A 86 -11.47 18.15 5.87
CA THR A 86 -10.71 18.02 7.12
C THR A 86 -9.64 19.10 7.19
N ARG A 87 -9.34 19.56 8.40
CA ARG A 87 -8.26 20.54 8.66
C ARG A 87 -6.91 19.86 8.79
N ASP A 88 -6.88 18.63 9.30
CA ASP A 88 -5.68 17.82 9.50
C ASP A 88 -5.81 16.46 8.80
N ALA A 89 -5.48 16.46 7.51
CA ALA A 89 -5.48 15.25 6.71
C ALA A 89 -4.37 14.27 7.08
N ALA A 90 -3.26 14.76 7.64
CA ALA A 90 -2.14 13.91 8.03
C ALA A 90 -2.52 13.00 9.20
N SER A 91 -3.05 13.60 10.26
CA SER A 91 -3.51 12.86 11.45
C SER A 91 -4.68 11.92 11.13
N LEU A 92 -5.61 12.36 10.28
CA LEU A 92 -6.72 11.54 9.83
C LEU A 92 -6.23 10.31 9.04
N HIS A 93 -5.34 10.51 8.09
CA HIS A 93 -4.74 9.42 7.32
C HIS A 93 -4.02 8.42 8.22
N GLU A 94 -3.19 8.88 9.14
CA GLU A 94 -2.46 8.03 10.07
C GLU A 94 -3.40 7.23 10.97
N THR A 95 -4.46 7.86 11.47
CA THR A 95 -5.46 7.19 12.31
C THR A 95 -6.16 6.05 11.56
N ILE A 96 -6.63 6.32 10.35
CA ILE A 96 -7.34 5.30 9.56
C ILE A 96 -6.36 4.21 9.07
N LEU A 97 -5.13 4.57 8.73
CA LEU A 97 -4.08 3.62 8.38
C LEU A 97 -3.80 2.64 9.52
N ASN A 98 -3.70 3.14 10.75
CA ASN A 98 -3.51 2.31 11.93
C ASN A 98 -4.70 1.38 12.19
N LEU A 99 -5.93 1.85 11.97
CA LEU A 99 -7.12 0.99 12.06
C LEU A 99 -7.10 -0.14 11.04
N ARG A 100 -6.64 0.12 9.82
CA ARG A 100 -6.46 -0.91 8.79
C ARG A 100 -5.37 -1.91 9.18
N ARG A 101 -4.23 -1.45 9.69
CA ARG A 101 -3.10 -2.28 10.11
C ARG A 101 -3.39 -3.15 11.33
N HIS A 102 -4.34 -2.73 12.18
CA HIS A 102 -4.80 -3.50 13.34
C HIS A 102 -6.04 -4.37 13.04
N ASP A 103 -6.38 -4.55 11.79
CA ASP A 103 -7.52 -5.37 11.34
C ASP A 103 -8.89 -4.91 11.88
N THR A 104 -8.99 -3.66 12.31
CA THR A 104 -10.27 -3.04 12.68
C THR A 104 -11.05 -2.67 11.42
N LEU A 105 -10.35 -2.18 10.41
CA LEU A 105 -10.86 -1.99 9.05
C LEU A 105 -10.35 -3.11 8.15
N SER A 106 -11.12 -3.45 7.11
CA SER A 106 -10.71 -4.44 6.12
C SER A 106 -9.39 -4.03 5.44
N PHE A 107 -8.53 -4.98 5.19
CA PHE A 107 -7.28 -4.78 4.47
C PHE A 107 -7.48 -4.31 3.02
N GLU A 108 -8.66 -4.50 2.45
CA GLU A 108 -9.00 -4.09 1.09
C GLU A 108 -9.21 -2.58 0.93
N ILE A 109 -9.37 -1.85 2.02
CA ILE A 109 -9.64 -0.41 1.97
C ILE A 109 -8.39 0.33 1.55
N SER A 110 -8.49 1.14 0.50
CA SER A 110 -7.40 1.97 0.00
C SER A 110 -7.51 3.40 0.52
N LEU A 111 -6.38 3.93 0.96
CA LEU A 111 -6.26 5.28 1.51
C LEU A 111 -5.26 6.07 0.68
N ILE A 112 -5.70 7.13 0.04
CA ILE A 112 -4.86 7.97 -0.82
C ILE A 112 -4.91 9.41 -0.30
N ARG A 113 -3.75 9.91 0.11
CA ARG A 113 -3.58 11.30 0.50
C ARG A 113 -2.79 12.04 -0.56
N ASP A 114 -3.47 12.81 -1.38
CA ASP A 114 -2.84 13.70 -2.36
C ASP A 114 -2.59 15.07 -1.74
N VAL A 115 -1.34 15.33 -1.38
CA VAL A 115 -0.94 16.59 -0.74
C VAL A 115 -1.02 17.77 -1.71
N ARG A 116 -0.73 17.55 -2.99
CA ARG A 116 -0.74 18.60 -4.02
C ARG A 116 -2.15 19.04 -4.36
N ALA A 117 -3.04 18.06 -4.59
CA ALA A 117 -4.45 18.33 -4.88
C ALA A 117 -5.27 18.67 -3.63
N ARG A 118 -4.72 18.46 -2.42
CA ARG A 118 -5.41 18.58 -1.13
C ARG A 118 -6.67 17.73 -1.10
N GLU A 119 -6.51 16.46 -1.42
CA GLU A 119 -7.56 15.46 -1.41
C GLU A 119 -7.15 14.26 -0.56
N PHE A 120 -8.09 13.76 0.19
CA PHE A 120 -8.00 12.49 0.87
C PHE A 120 -9.10 11.57 0.34
N ARG A 121 -8.69 10.50 -0.33
CA ARG A 121 -9.61 9.57 -1.00
C ARG A 121 -9.58 8.22 -0.32
N ILE A 122 -10.75 7.68 -0.05
CA ILE A 122 -10.95 6.35 0.51
C ILE A 122 -11.75 5.53 -0.49
N PHE A 123 -11.25 4.33 -0.81
CA PHE A 123 -11.92 3.40 -1.69
C PHE A 123 -12.21 2.09 -0.95
N THR A 124 -13.46 1.64 -1.03
CA THR A 124 -13.95 0.39 -0.44
C THR A 124 -14.64 -0.51 -1.45
N ASP A 125 -14.74 -0.08 -2.70
CA ASP A 125 -15.43 -0.78 -3.77
C ASP A 125 -14.72 -2.07 -4.19
N CYS A 126 -15.44 -2.91 -4.92
CA CYS A 126 -14.89 -4.13 -5.50
C CYS A 126 -14.14 -3.87 -6.81
N GLY A 127 -13.38 -4.86 -7.27
CA GLY A 127 -12.74 -4.84 -8.59
C GLY A 127 -11.44 -4.05 -8.66
N ARG A 128 -10.91 -3.54 -7.55
CA ARG A 128 -9.58 -2.93 -7.51
C ARG A 128 -8.51 -4.00 -7.46
N VAL A 129 -7.49 -3.82 -8.27
CA VAL A 129 -6.34 -4.73 -8.35
C VAL A 129 -5.28 -4.28 -7.34
N MET A 130 -4.85 -5.18 -6.49
CA MET A 130 -3.98 -4.90 -5.36
C MET A 130 -2.81 -5.88 -5.30
N ARG A 131 -1.72 -5.48 -4.69
CA ARG A 131 -0.60 -6.37 -4.39
C ARG A 131 -0.13 -6.24 -2.95
N PRO A 132 0.35 -7.32 -2.32
CA PRO A 132 0.89 -7.27 -0.97
C PRO A 132 2.32 -6.75 -0.96
N VAL A 133 2.66 -5.95 0.04
CA VAL A 133 4.01 -5.44 0.31
C VAL A 133 4.27 -5.43 1.81
N PHE A 134 5.53 -5.54 2.21
CA PHE A 134 5.93 -5.39 3.60
C PHE A 134 5.89 -3.94 4.05
N VAL A 135 5.46 -3.73 5.27
CA VAL A 135 5.40 -2.40 5.89
C VAL A 135 6.74 -2.06 6.53
N VAL A 136 7.20 -0.83 6.30
CA VAL A 136 8.39 -0.26 6.93
C VAL A 136 7.97 0.60 8.12
N ASP A 137 8.63 0.42 9.25
CA ASP A 137 8.40 1.24 10.44
C ASP A 137 9.04 2.62 10.27
N ASN A 138 8.20 3.64 10.24
CA ASN A 138 8.62 5.04 10.13
C ASN A 138 8.48 5.82 11.44
N ALA A 139 8.02 5.19 12.50
CA ALA A 139 7.95 5.82 13.82
C ALA A 139 9.35 6.23 14.30
N PRO A 140 9.50 7.41 14.94
CA PRO A 140 10.78 7.83 15.49
C PRO A 140 11.29 6.83 16.53
N GLY A 141 12.51 6.35 16.36
CA GLY A 141 13.13 5.36 17.26
C GLY A 141 14.24 4.55 16.58
N GLU A 142 14.76 3.57 17.29
CA GLU A 142 15.84 2.70 16.80
C GLU A 142 15.44 1.82 15.60
N ASN A 143 14.15 1.55 15.46
CA ASN A 143 13.60 0.71 14.40
C ASN A 143 13.18 1.51 13.17
N GLN A 144 13.32 2.83 13.18
CA GLN A 144 12.95 3.67 12.05
C GLN A 144 13.67 3.24 10.77
N GLY A 145 12.91 2.98 9.71
CA GLY A 145 13.42 2.51 8.43
C GLY A 145 13.69 1.00 8.36
N LYS A 146 13.31 0.23 9.38
CA LYS A 146 13.36 -1.24 9.36
C LYS A 146 11.99 -1.81 9.02
N LEU A 147 11.98 -3.06 8.54
CA LEU A 147 10.73 -3.79 8.32
C LEU A 147 9.98 -4.01 9.64
N MET A 148 8.66 -3.96 9.57
CA MET A 148 7.78 -4.42 10.66
C MET A 148 7.87 -5.93 10.87
N PHE A 149 8.30 -6.67 9.85
CA PHE A 149 8.55 -8.11 9.90
C PHE A 149 9.76 -8.40 10.77
N LYS A 150 9.55 -9.06 11.92
CA LYS A 150 10.56 -9.35 12.93
C LYS A 150 10.71 -10.86 13.12
N ARG A 151 11.74 -11.24 13.88
CA ARG A 151 12.00 -12.64 14.23
C ARG A 151 10.80 -13.33 14.88
N GLU A 152 10.06 -12.63 15.73
CA GLU A 152 8.86 -13.17 16.38
C GLU A 152 7.78 -13.64 15.39
N HIS A 153 7.63 -12.95 14.25
CA HIS A 153 6.71 -13.37 13.19
C HIS A 153 7.17 -14.65 12.50
N VAL A 154 8.49 -14.79 12.29
CA VAL A 154 9.09 -16.03 11.76
C VAL A 154 8.85 -17.20 12.71
N ASP A 155 9.07 -16.99 14.00
CA ASP A 155 8.89 -18.02 15.03
C ASP A 155 7.42 -18.48 15.10
N ARG A 156 6.46 -17.54 14.97
CA ARG A 156 5.03 -17.88 14.85
C ARG A 156 4.71 -18.70 13.60
N LEU A 157 5.26 -18.29 12.44
CA LEU A 157 5.07 -19.05 11.19
C LEU A 157 5.69 -20.45 11.25
N GLN A 158 6.81 -20.60 11.96
CA GLN A 158 7.41 -21.91 12.18
C GLN A 158 6.56 -22.78 13.11
N ALA A 159 5.99 -22.18 14.15
CA ALA A 159 5.08 -22.88 15.06
C ALA A 159 3.80 -23.39 14.38
N ASP A 160 3.36 -22.72 13.32
CA ASP A 160 2.20 -23.16 12.51
C ASP A 160 2.41 -24.56 11.89
N ASN A 161 3.65 -24.95 11.63
CA ASN A 161 3.97 -26.28 11.08
C ASN A 161 3.72 -27.42 12.08
N GLU A 162 3.65 -27.10 13.36
CA GLU A 162 3.37 -28.08 14.43
C GLU A 162 1.87 -28.27 14.68
N ILE A 163 1.02 -27.41 14.09
CA ILE A 163 -0.42 -27.47 14.26
C ILE A 163 -1.02 -28.51 13.30
N ASP A 164 -1.74 -29.47 13.84
CA ASP A 164 -2.50 -30.44 13.04
C ASP A 164 -3.76 -29.78 12.49
N THR A 165 -3.80 -29.56 11.18
CA THR A 165 -4.93 -28.98 10.47
C THR A 165 -5.81 -30.02 9.77
N THR A 166 -5.59 -31.30 10.07
CA THR A 166 -6.33 -32.42 9.45
C THR A 166 -7.81 -32.35 9.82
N GLY A 167 -8.68 -32.23 8.81
CA GLY A 167 -10.14 -32.20 9.03
C GLY A 167 -10.74 -30.83 9.37
N ILE A 168 -9.93 -29.78 9.37
CA ILE A 168 -10.39 -28.42 9.56
C ILE A 168 -10.75 -27.81 8.19
N SER A 169 -11.87 -27.08 8.10
CA SER A 169 -12.24 -26.35 6.88
C SER A 169 -11.23 -25.23 6.57
N GLU A 170 -11.11 -24.82 5.32
CA GLU A 170 -10.20 -23.71 4.94
C GLU A 170 -10.51 -22.43 5.71
N GLU A 171 -11.78 -22.10 5.91
CA GLU A 171 -12.22 -20.90 6.65
C GLU A 171 -11.85 -20.96 8.14
N ASP A 172 -11.88 -22.15 8.75
CA ASP A 172 -11.51 -22.33 10.16
C ASP A 172 -10.00 -22.49 10.33
N ARG A 173 -9.29 -22.90 9.29
CA ARG A 173 -7.84 -23.01 9.26
C ARG A 173 -7.17 -21.67 9.53
N ASP A 174 -7.66 -20.60 8.89
CA ASP A 174 -7.15 -19.24 9.06
C ASP A 174 -7.35 -18.70 10.49
N LYS A 175 -8.25 -19.29 11.28
CA LYS A 175 -8.46 -18.94 12.70
C LYS A 175 -7.47 -19.63 13.64
N VAL A 176 -6.96 -20.77 13.25
CA VAL A 176 -6.08 -21.61 14.07
C VAL A 176 -4.61 -21.35 13.77
N VAL A 177 -4.29 -21.08 12.53
CA VAL A 177 -2.92 -20.87 12.03
C VAL A 177 -2.66 -19.37 11.89
N PHE A 178 -1.49 -18.89 12.29
CA PHE A 178 -1.10 -17.50 12.09
C PHE A 178 -1.00 -17.16 10.60
N GLY A 179 -0.20 -17.89 9.84
CA GLY A 179 -0.09 -17.85 8.38
C GLY A 179 -0.05 -16.45 7.76
N TRP A 180 -0.48 -16.38 6.51
CA TRP A 180 -0.57 -15.14 5.76
C TRP A 180 -1.59 -14.16 6.33
N THR A 181 -2.76 -14.66 6.70
CA THR A 181 -3.83 -13.86 7.31
C THR A 181 -3.36 -13.20 8.61
N GLY A 182 -2.60 -13.92 9.42
CA GLY A 182 -1.98 -13.36 10.65
C GLY A 182 -0.97 -12.26 10.37
N LEU A 183 -0.17 -12.39 9.31
CA LEU A 183 0.77 -11.34 8.88
C LEU A 183 0.02 -10.07 8.46
N VAL A 184 -1.06 -10.20 7.72
CA VAL A 184 -1.89 -9.06 7.30
C VAL A 184 -2.56 -8.42 8.52
N ALA A 185 -3.18 -9.21 9.40
CA ALA A 185 -3.87 -8.72 10.60
C ALA A 185 -2.92 -8.05 11.61
N SER A 186 -1.67 -8.46 11.66
CA SER A 186 -0.65 -7.85 12.52
C SER A 186 -0.03 -6.55 11.97
N GLY A 187 -0.41 -6.14 10.76
CA GLY A 187 0.12 -4.93 10.12
C GLY A 187 1.52 -5.06 9.55
N VAL A 188 2.02 -6.28 9.39
CA VAL A 188 3.33 -6.55 8.79
C VAL A 188 3.28 -6.51 7.28
N VAL A 189 2.19 -7.01 6.70
CA VAL A 189 1.91 -7.00 5.26
C VAL A 189 0.68 -6.15 5.01
N GLU A 190 0.75 -5.33 3.99
CA GLU A 190 -0.31 -4.42 3.59
C GLU A 190 -0.58 -4.57 2.10
N TYR A 191 -1.86 -4.55 1.71
CA TYR A 191 -2.25 -4.57 0.31
C TYR A 191 -2.37 -3.14 -0.22
N LEU A 192 -1.70 -2.86 -1.32
CA LEU A 192 -1.75 -1.58 -2.01
C LEU A 192 -2.39 -1.76 -3.39
N ASP A 193 -3.36 -0.91 -3.72
CA ASP A 193 -3.86 -0.79 -5.09
C ASP A 193 -2.96 0.14 -5.92
N ALA A 194 -3.23 0.25 -7.22
CA ALA A 194 -2.41 1.06 -8.10
C ALA A 194 -2.42 2.56 -7.74
N GLU A 195 -3.54 3.08 -7.27
CA GLU A 195 -3.63 4.49 -6.86
C GLU A 195 -2.91 4.78 -5.56
N GLU A 196 -3.05 3.90 -4.56
CA GLU A 196 -2.35 4.04 -3.28
C GLU A 196 -0.84 3.87 -3.45
N GLU A 197 -0.41 2.99 -4.35
CA GLU A 197 1.00 2.77 -4.65
C GLU A 197 1.70 4.02 -5.19
N GLU A 198 1.01 4.88 -5.93
CA GLU A 198 1.56 6.16 -6.42
C GLU A 198 1.96 7.12 -5.29
N MET A 199 1.32 7.00 -4.11
CA MET A 199 1.59 7.84 -2.94
C MET A 199 2.61 7.22 -1.98
N THR A 200 3.14 6.06 -2.30
CA THR A 200 4.09 5.32 -1.47
C THR A 200 5.46 5.26 -2.12
N MET A 201 6.47 4.96 -1.32
CA MET A 201 7.81 4.65 -1.79
C MET A 201 8.17 3.23 -1.36
N ILE A 202 8.33 2.33 -2.32
CA ILE A 202 8.54 0.92 -2.10
C ILE A 202 10.00 0.57 -2.39
N ALA A 203 10.69 -0.02 -1.42
CA ALA A 203 12.02 -0.55 -1.60
C ALA A 203 11.97 -1.88 -2.35
N MET A 204 12.89 -2.10 -3.27
CA MET A 204 12.97 -3.35 -4.05
C MET A 204 13.57 -4.50 -3.25
N SER A 205 14.38 -4.19 -2.24
CA SER A 205 15.04 -5.19 -1.41
C SER A 205 15.31 -4.64 0.00
N PRO A 206 15.52 -5.51 1.01
CA PRO A 206 15.89 -5.06 2.36
C PRO A 206 17.22 -4.30 2.40
N GLU A 207 18.14 -4.62 1.51
CA GLU A 207 19.43 -3.92 1.39
C GLU A 207 19.24 -2.44 1.05
N ASP A 208 18.24 -2.11 0.23
CA ASP A 208 17.92 -0.71 -0.09
C ASP A 208 17.48 0.08 1.16
N LEU A 209 16.79 -0.58 2.09
CA LEU A 209 16.42 0.02 3.37
C LEU A 209 17.65 0.29 4.24
N ASP A 210 18.59 -0.65 4.30
CA ASP A 210 19.82 -0.51 5.08
C ASP A 210 20.72 0.59 4.50
N GLU A 211 20.86 0.65 3.18
CA GLU A 211 21.58 1.71 2.49
C GLU A 211 20.96 3.09 2.77
N HIS A 212 19.65 3.19 2.71
CA HIS A 212 18.95 4.45 2.97
C HIS A 212 19.10 4.90 4.42
N ARG A 213 19.04 3.98 5.39
CA ARG A 213 19.27 4.26 6.79
C ARG A 213 20.70 4.72 7.03
N ALA A 214 21.69 4.06 6.44
CA ALA A 214 23.10 4.45 6.52
C ALA A 214 23.33 5.87 5.95
N MET A 215 22.73 6.19 4.80
CA MET A 215 22.81 7.54 4.24
C MET A 215 22.19 8.60 5.15
N ARG A 216 21.07 8.32 5.80
CA ARG A 216 20.44 9.23 6.76
C ARG A 216 21.28 9.48 8.02
N GLN A 217 22.08 8.49 8.40
CA GLN A 217 23.03 8.61 9.51
C GLN A 217 24.34 9.33 9.11
N GLY A 218 24.46 9.74 7.85
CA GLY A 218 25.63 10.44 7.33
C GLY A 218 26.76 9.53 6.86
N HIS A 219 26.52 8.22 6.75
CA HIS A 219 27.52 7.29 6.20
C HIS A 219 27.59 7.41 4.67
N THR A 220 28.82 7.43 4.16
CA THR A 220 29.05 7.37 2.70
C THR A 220 29.02 5.92 2.25
N ILE A 221 28.12 5.59 1.35
CA ILE A 221 28.06 4.25 0.75
C ILE A 221 29.11 4.20 -0.35
N VAL A 222 30.08 3.30 -0.17
CA VAL A 222 31.08 3.00 -1.21
C VAL A 222 30.41 2.07 -2.21
N GLU A 223 30.19 2.55 -3.44
CA GLU A 223 29.70 1.72 -4.52
C GLU A 223 30.78 0.73 -4.95
N ASP A 224 30.45 -0.55 -4.92
CA ASP A 224 31.31 -1.57 -5.52
C ASP A 224 31.22 -1.46 -7.04
N THR A 225 32.23 -0.90 -7.67
CA THR A 225 32.36 -0.72 -9.12
C THR A 225 33.03 -1.91 -9.80
N SER A 226 33.30 -2.99 -9.08
CA SER A 226 34.03 -4.15 -9.61
C SER A 226 33.23 -4.98 -10.60
N ASP A 227 31.88 -4.93 -10.53
CA ASP A 227 31.01 -5.64 -11.46
C ASP A 227 30.60 -4.75 -12.66
N PRO A 228 31.10 -5.01 -13.89
CA PRO A 228 30.76 -4.24 -15.07
C PRO A 228 29.28 -4.36 -15.50
N HIS A 229 28.57 -5.36 -15.00
CA HIS A 229 27.14 -5.57 -15.30
C HIS A 229 26.20 -4.97 -14.24
N ARG A 230 26.74 -4.34 -13.22
CA ARG A 230 25.94 -3.70 -12.18
C ARG A 230 25.12 -2.55 -12.76
N ARG A 231 23.81 -2.59 -12.52
CA ARG A 231 22.95 -1.46 -12.87
C ARG A 231 23.19 -0.30 -11.91
N PHE A 232 23.36 0.90 -12.47
CA PHE A 232 23.34 2.11 -11.66
C PHE A 232 21.96 2.28 -11.03
N LYS A 233 21.91 2.29 -9.70
CA LYS A 233 20.72 2.68 -8.95
C LYS A 233 20.73 4.21 -8.83
N SER A 234 19.59 4.85 -9.15
CA SER A 234 19.41 6.26 -8.82
C SER A 234 19.41 6.40 -7.29
N LYS A 235 20.26 7.29 -6.77
CA LYS A 235 20.29 7.54 -5.32
C LYS A 235 19.01 8.26 -4.91
N PRO A 236 18.21 7.73 -3.95
CA PRO A 236 17.08 8.48 -3.41
C PRO A 236 17.59 9.74 -2.71
N ASN A 237 16.84 10.83 -2.81
CA ASN A 237 17.17 12.04 -2.07
C ASN A 237 16.85 11.80 -0.58
N PRO A 238 17.85 11.71 0.31
CA PRO A 238 17.62 11.35 1.71
C PRO A 238 16.86 12.42 2.50
N ALA A 239 16.79 13.65 1.97
CA ALA A 239 16.10 14.75 2.65
C ALA A 239 14.58 14.74 2.47
N ILE A 240 14.08 14.11 1.40
CA ILE A 240 12.68 14.25 0.98
C ILE A 240 11.95 12.90 1.02
N LEU A 241 12.65 11.80 0.78
CA LEU A 241 12.04 10.51 0.56
C LEU A 241 12.37 9.53 1.68
N GLN A 242 11.33 8.89 2.14
CA GLN A 242 11.38 7.84 3.14
C GLN A 242 10.64 6.63 2.61
N TYR A 243 11.28 5.46 2.64
CA TYR A 243 10.60 4.23 2.26
C TYR A 243 9.46 3.93 3.23
N THR A 244 8.30 3.67 2.68
CA THR A 244 7.08 3.30 3.43
C THR A 244 6.82 1.81 3.41
N HIS A 245 7.26 1.14 2.34
CA HIS A 245 7.07 -0.29 2.11
C HIS A 245 8.30 -0.92 1.47
N SER A 246 8.34 -2.24 1.43
CA SER A 246 9.34 -3.05 0.71
C SER A 246 8.67 -4.24 0.02
N GLU A 247 9.22 -4.65 -1.11
CA GLU A 247 8.87 -5.91 -1.79
C GLU A 247 9.43 -7.13 -1.09
#